data_3712c1b2abe2b3da0ec2b55d5e7dd017
#
_entry.id   3712c1b2abe2b3da0ec2b55d5e7dd017
#
_cell.length_a   1.000
_cell.length_b   1.000
_cell.length_c   1.000
_cell.angle_alpha   90.00
_cell.angle_beta   90.00
_cell.angle_gamma   90.00
#
_symmetry.space_group_name_H-M   'P 1'
#
loop_
_entity.id
_entity.type
_entity.pdbx_description
1 polymer ?
#
loop_
_entity_poly.entity_id
_entity_poly.type
_entity_poly.pdbx_seq_one_letter_code
_entity_poly.pdbx_strand_id
1 'polypeptide(L)'
;MVRFFRLFLLLAGVAMPALAQDVGGLSSTALSRCAGRVGLDTRQSDAAFGVIGLDGLPWLATERTEDSVGTQPISTTLTGTGEQRRRNGTSVPFRFTCVLDAQGQALMFHATPLMRRLGDVLPPAIVIEGAATYREKMALPRGVELRVQLLDVAKAPPGSSGGEVLAEQVVRSGWHVPIPFALRLPRETSFEGRKLAIAARLVLAHQALFELRQPLPVVGTDFLKPIELVLEKAAAAGR
;
A
#
# COMPACT_ATOMS: atom_id res chain seq x y z
N MET A 1 26.83 30.68 63.97
CA MET A 1 26.74 29.37 63.31
C MET A 1 25.42 29.28 62.52
N VAL A 2 25.45 29.58 61.22
CA VAL A 2 24.26 29.58 60.34
C VAL A 2 24.43 28.41 59.36
N ARG A 3 23.59 27.41 59.47
CA ARG A 3 23.55 26.25 58.55
C ARG A 3 22.65 26.58 57.38
N PHE A 4 23.24 26.72 56.16
CA PHE A 4 22.53 26.81 54.91
C PHE A 4 22.08 25.40 54.46
N PHE A 5 20.77 25.21 54.40
CA PHE A 5 20.13 24.03 53.82
C PHE A 5 19.96 24.27 52.31
N ARG A 6 20.77 23.62 51.49
CA ARG A 6 20.59 23.62 50.00
C ARG A 6 19.52 22.61 49.63
N LEU A 7 18.38 23.11 49.21
CA LEU A 7 17.30 22.34 48.63
C LEU A 7 17.66 22.02 47.17
N PHE A 8 17.97 20.75 46.89
CA PHE A 8 18.18 20.25 45.52
C PHE A 8 16.80 19.88 44.91
N LEU A 9 16.31 20.71 43.97
CA LEU A 9 15.13 20.41 43.17
C LEU A 9 15.54 19.42 42.06
N LEU A 10 15.20 18.15 42.20
CA LEU A 10 15.28 17.13 41.15
C LEU A 10 14.12 17.39 40.16
N LEU A 11 14.42 17.97 39.00
CA LEU A 11 13.52 17.98 37.85
C LEU A 11 13.54 16.57 37.24
N ALA A 12 12.52 15.77 37.58
CA ALA A 12 12.25 14.55 36.85
C ALA A 12 11.68 14.91 35.47
N GLY A 13 12.54 14.87 34.47
CA GLY A 13 12.14 14.98 33.06
C GLY A 13 11.30 13.74 32.68
N VAL A 14 9.99 13.92 32.55
CA VAL A 14 9.10 12.91 31.96
C VAL A 14 9.40 12.88 30.47
N ALA A 15 10.21 11.91 30.05
CA ALA A 15 10.36 11.59 28.64
C ALA A 15 9.02 11.00 28.15
N MET A 16 8.21 11.80 27.47
CA MET A 16 7.07 11.30 26.71
C MET A 16 7.63 10.40 25.60
N PRO A 17 7.21 9.12 25.53
CA PRO A 17 7.51 8.32 24.34
C PRO A 17 6.82 9.00 23.16
N ALA A 18 7.61 9.43 22.18
CA ALA A 18 7.10 9.82 20.88
C ALA A 18 6.45 8.55 20.30
N LEU A 19 5.12 8.51 20.32
CA LEU A 19 4.34 7.53 19.55
C LEU A 19 4.69 7.80 18.08
N ALA A 20 5.64 7.05 17.55
CA ALA A 20 5.84 6.92 16.12
C ALA A 20 4.53 6.35 15.58
N GLN A 21 3.65 7.23 15.10
CA GLN A 21 2.41 6.82 14.46
C GLN A 21 2.83 5.99 13.26
N ASP A 22 2.36 4.76 13.22
CA ASP A 22 2.52 3.84 12.08
C ASP A 22 1.67 4.36 10.91
N VAL A 23 2.17 5.42 10.29
CA VAL A 23 1.51 6.11 9.17
C VAL A 23 1.36 5.15 7.98
N GLY A 24 2.29 4.20 7.82
CA GLY A 24 2.25 3.20 6.76
C GLY A 24 1.07 2.23 6.92
N GLY A 25 0.80 1.75 8.12
CA GLY A 25 -0.29 0.80 8.37
C GLY A 25 -1.68 1.39 8.13
N LEU A 26 -1.89 2.64 8.53
CA LEU A 26 -3.16 3.35 8.32
C LEU A 26 -3.40 3.64 6.84
N SER A 27 -2.37 4.08 6.11
CA SER A 27 -2.44 4.33 4.65
C SER A 27 -2.78 3.06 3.88
N SER A 28 -2.16 1.94 4.22
CA SER A 28 -2.40 0.64 3.58
C SER A 28 -3.84 0.16 3.78
N THR A 29 -4.39 0.29 5.00
CA THR A 29 -5.77 -0.10 5.28
C THR A 29 -6.77 0.80 4.55
N ALA A 30 -6.54 2.11 4.55
CA ALA A 30 -7.39 3.07 3.86
C ALA A 30 -7.37 2.83 2.34
N LEU A 31 -6.18 2.61 1.77
CA LEU A 31 -6.01 2.32 0.35
C LEU A 31 -6.75 1.04 -0.06
N SER A 32 -6.71 0.00 0.78
CA SER A 32 -7.44 -1.24 0.56
C SER A 32 -8.96 -1.03 0.54
N ARG A 33 -9.49 -0.18 1.41
CA ARG A 33 -10.92 0.16 1.40
C ARG A 33 -11.32 0.93 0.15
N CYS A 34 -10.47 1.84 -0.31
CA CYS A 34 -10.65 2.52 -1.59
C CYS A 34 -10.64 1.54 -2.76
N ALA A 35 -9.69 0.62 -2.81
CA ALA A 35 -9.63 -0.43 -3.82
C ALA A 35 -10.89 -1.32 -3.80
N GLY A 36 -11.41 -1.61 -2.61
CA GLY A 36 -12.68 -2.29 -2.41
C GLY A 36 -13.86 -1.55 -3.05
N ARG A 37 -13.94 -0.24 -2.86
CA ARG A 37 -14.98 0.61 -3.45
C ARG A 37 -14.92 0.62 -4.97
N VAL A 38 -13.73 0.79 -5.55
CA VAL A 38 -13.53 0.72 -7.02
C VAL A 38 -14.14 -0.55 -7.60
N GLY A 39 -13.91 -1.68 -6.94
CA GLY A 39 -14.44 -2.93 -7.43
C GLY A 39 -15.95 -3.08 -7.32
N LEU A 40 -16.64 -2.34 -6.46
CA LEU A 40 -18.09 -2.28 -6.44
C LEU A 40 -18.59 -1.42 -7.59
N ASP A 41 -18.00 -0.25 -7.79
CA ASP A 41 -18.41 0.71 -8.83
C ASP A 41 -18.13 0.18 -10.24
N THR A 42 -17.02 -0.53 -10.44
CA THR A 42 -16.70 -1.15 -11.74
C THR A 42 -17.61 -2.31 -12.12
N ARG A 43 -18.20 -3.02 -11.15
CA ARG A 43 -19.18 -4.08 -11.45
C ARG A 43 -20.48 -3.51 -12.02
N GLN A 44 -20.81 -2.26 -11.68
CA GLN A 44 -22.02 -1.59 -12.15
C GLN A 44 -21.83 -0.98 -13.53
N SER A 45 -20.60 -0.64 -13.93
CA SER A 45 -20.36 0.16 -15.14
C SER A 45 -19.82 -0.62 -16.34
N ASP A 46 -19.03 -1.66 -16.21
CA ASP A 46 -18.61 -2.52 -17.34
C ASP A 46 -17.81 -3.77 -16.95
N ALA A 47 -18.08 -4.87 -17.65
CA ALA A 47 -17.36 -6.15 -17.53
C ALA A 47 -15.96 -6.15 -18.20
N ALA A 48 -15.57 -5.07 -18.87
CA ALA A 48 -14.30 -4.95 -19.59
C ALA A 48 -13.08 -4.68 -18.68
N PHE A 49 -13.33 -4.40 -17.39
CA PHE A 49 -12.25 -4.04 -16.48
C PHE A 49 -11.50 -5.26 -15.96
N GLY A 50 -10.20 -5.27 -16.25
CA GLY A 50 -9.27 -6.23 -15.70
C GLY A 50 -8.84 -5.89 -14.27
N VAL A 51 -7.56 -5.96 -14.03
CA VAL A 51 -6.93 -5.68 -12.74
C VAL A 51 -6.78 -4.17 -12.52
N ILE A 52 -7.16 -3.68 -11.34
CA ILE A 52 -6.93 -2.31 -10.90
C ILE A 52 -5.90 -2.33 -9.80
N GLY A 53 -4.84 -1.55 -9.95
CA GLY A 53 -3.82 -1.29 -8.93
C GLY A 53 -3.88 0.16 -8.48
N LEU A 54 -3.90 0.39 -7.17
CA LEU A 54 -3.75 1.70 -6.57
C LEU A 54 -2.34 1.81 -5.98
N ASP A 55 -1.59 2.82 -6.41
CA ASP A 55 -0.27 3.09 -5.86
C ASP A 55 -0.41 3.62 -4.44
N GLY A 56 0.38 3.06 -3.52
CA GLY A 56 0.51 3.53 -2.16
C GLY A 56 1.69 4.50 -2.04
N LEU A 57 2.46 4.36 -0.96
CA LEU A 57 3.69 5.12 -0.80
C LEU A 57 4.65 4.85 -1.97
N PRO A 58 5.41 5.84 -2.42
CA PRO A 58 5.42 7.24 -1.97
C PRO A 58 4.42 8.14 -2.73
N TRP A 59 3.55 7.56 -3.58
CA TRP A 59 2.65 8.29 -4.48
C TRP A 59 1.26 8.55 -3.91
N LEU A 60 1.06 8.21 -2.64
CA LEU A 60 -0.19 8.40 -1.93
C LEU A 60 -0.09 9.61 -1.00
N ALA A 61 -0.95 10.61 -1.21
CA ALA A 61 -1.17 11.69 -0.27
C ALA A 61 -2.42 11.39 0.56
N THR A 62 -2.31 11.62 1.87
CA THR A 62 -3.40 11.43 2.83
C THR A 62 -3.65 12.75 3.53
N GLU A 63 -4.85 13.28 3.42
CA GLU A 63 -5.29 14.48 4.09
C GLU A 63 -6.40 14.14 5.08
N ARG A 64 -6.27 14.63 6.32
CA ARG A 64 -7.34 14.56 7.31
C ARG A 64 -8.20 15.80 7.19
N THR A 65 -9.49 15.61 7.09
CA THR A 65 -10.48 16.68 6.87
C THR A 65 -11.63 16.49 7.84
N GLU A 66 -12.00 17.55 8.52
CA GLU A 66 -13.24 17.59 9.32
C GLU A 66 -14.29 18.37 8.52
N ASP A 67 -14.80 17.74 7.47
CA ASP A 67 -15.79 18.31 6.55
C ASP A 67 -16.97 17.35 6.36
N SER A 68 -17.93 17.72 5.54
CA SER A 68 -19.08 16.86 5.23
C SER A 68 -19.48 16.96 3.77
N VAL A 69 -19.92 15.84 3.21
CA VAL A 69 -20.61 15.80 1.92
C VAL A 69 -22.09 15.57 2.20
N GLY A 70 -22.88 16.62 2.09
CA GLY A 70 -24.28 16.62 2.55
C GLY A 70 -24.35 16.41 4.07
N THR A 71 -24.99 15.33 4.50
CA THR A 71 -25.11 14.94 5.92
C THR A 71 -24.03 13.96 6.38
N GLN A 72 -23.16 13.51 5.46
CA GLN A 72 -22.17 12.48 5.74
C GLN A 72 -20.82 13.12 6.12
N PRO A 73 -20.33 12.91 7.35
CA PRO A 73 -19.04 13.44 7.77
C PRO A 73 -17.88 12.72 7.04
N ILE A 74 -16.90 13.51 6.61
CA ILE A 74 -15.66 13.06 6.01
C ILE A 74 -14.54 13.16 7.05
N SER A 75 -13.68 12.17 7.12
CA SER A 75 -12.51 12.19 8.00
C SER A 75 -11.18 12.21 7.27
N THR A 76 -11.14 11.60 6.09
CA THR A 76 -9.88 11.40 5.38
C THR A 76 -10.10 11.42 3.88
N THR A 77 -9.25 12.15 3.18
CA THR A 77 -9.18 12.14 1.72
C THR A 77 -7.84 11.55 1.31
N LEU A 78 -7.89 10.55 0.44
CA LEU A 78 -6.72 9.96 -0.21
C LEU A 78 -6.66 10.43 -1.65
N THR A 79 -5.50 10.91 -2.06
CA THR A 79 -5.21 11.22 -3.46
C THR A 79 -3.95 10.50 -3.89
N GLY A 80 -3.98 9.94 -5.09
CA GLY A 80 -2.84 9.16 -5.56
C GLY A 80 -2.95 8.82 -7.03
N THR A 81 -2.10 7.91 -7.43
CA THR A 81 -2.10 7.34 -8.78
C THR A 81 -2.46 5.87 -8.74
N GLY A 82 -2.81 5.35 -9.89
CA GLY A 82 -3.11 3.95 -10.06
C GLY A 82 -3.07 3.57 -11.51
N GLU A 83 -3.22 2.29 -11.76
CA GLU A 83 -3.19 1.72 -13.09
C GLU A 83 -4.36 0.74 -13.26
N GLN A 84 -5.02 0.85 -14.38
CA GLN A 84 -6.03 -0.11 -14.81
C GLN A 84 -5.49 -0.91 -15.97
N ARG A 85 -5.38 -2.22 -15.79
CA ARG A 85 -5.00 -3.13 -16.87
C ARG A 85 -6.24 -3.79 -17.45
N ARG A 86 -6.47 -3.56 -18.73
CA ARG A 86 -7.56 -4.15 -19.48
C ARG A 86 -7.26 -5.62 -19.82
N ARG A 87 -8.29 -6.42 -20.13
CA ARG A 87 -8.12 -7.83 -20.53
C ARG A 87 -7.24 -8.02 -21.76
N ASN A 88 -7.15 -7.02 -22.63
CA ASN A 88 -6.27 -7.04 -23.81
C ASN A 88 -4.81 -6.67 -23.49
N GLY A 89 -4.45 -6.55 -22.22
CA GLY A 89 -3.11 -6.19 -21.76
C GLY A 89 -2.79 -4.70 -21.77
N THR A 90 -3.70 -3.83 -22.28
CA THR A 90 -3.48 -2.37 -22.26
C THR A 90 -3.57 -1.84 -20.85
N SER A 91 -2.57 -1.07 -20.46
CA SER A 91 -2.52 -0.38 -19.18
C SER A 91 -2.93 1.07 -19.33
N VAL A 92 -3.84 1.54 -18.48
CA VAL A 92 -4.33 2.91 -18.46
C VAL A 92 -4.04 3.51 -17.09
N PRO A 93 -3.07 4.42 -16.99
CA PRO A 93 -2.80 5.12 -15.74
C PRO A 93 -3.92 6.11 -15.44
N PHE A 94 -4.19 6.32 -14.14
CA PHE A 94 -5.16 7.29 -13.67
C PHE A 94 -4.71 7.97 -12.38
N ARG A 95 -5.28 9.12 -12.09
CA ARG A 95 -5.29 9.73 -10.75
C ARG A 95 -6.60 9.40 -10.08
N PHE A 96 -6.54 9.23 -8.75
CA PHE A 96 -7.75 9.00 -7.99
C PHE A 96 -7.85 9.92 -6.78
N THR A 97 -9.08 10.15 -6.38
CA THR A 97 -9.46 10.72 -5.09
C THR A 97 -10.44 9.76 -4.43
N CYS A 98 -10.15 9.38 -3.21
CA CYS A 98 -11.00 8.53 -2.40
C CYS A 98 -11.29 9.20 -1.07
N VAL A 99 -12.55 9.26 -0.70
CA VAL A 99 -13.03 9.92 0.52
C VAL A 99 -13.53 8.88 1.49
N LEU A 100 -13.08 8.96 2.73
CA LEU A 100 -13.43 8.04 3.81
C LEU A 100 -14.18 8.75 4.92
N ASP A 101 -15.11 8.03 5.57
CA ASP A 101 -15.77 8.48 6.79
C ASP A 101 -14.91 8.29 8.05
N ALA A 102 -15.43 8.65 9.21
CA ALA A 102 -14.75 8.51 10.50
C ALA A 102 -14.45 7.04 10.86
N GLN A 103 -15.20 6.08 10.32
CA GLN A 103 -14.98 4.65 10.47
C GLN A 103 -14.01 4.11 9.41
N GLY A 104 -13.54 5.00 8.52
CA GLY A 104 -12.63 4.71 7.42
C GLY A 104 -13.31 3.89 6.31
N GLN A 105 -14.65 3.94 6.17
CA GLN A 105 -15.34 3.35 5.03
C GLN A 105 -15.22 4.28 3.81
N ALA A 106 -15.03 3.72 2.63
CA ALA A 106 -14.95 4.51 1.41
C ALA A 106 -16.34 4.99 0.98
N LEU A 107 -16.57 6.30 1.11
CA LEU A 107 -17.81 6.96 0.71
C LEU A 107 -17.84 7.19 -0.80
N MET A 108 -16.72 7.65 -1.35
CA MET A 108 -16.58 8.00 -2.76
C MET A 108 -15.21 7.57 -3.28
N PHE A 109 -15.20 7.12 -4.52
CA PHE A 109 -13.98 6.94 -5.30
C PHE A 109 -14.18 7.59 -6.66
N HIS A 110 -13.27 8.48 -7.02
CA HIS A 110 -13.26 9.12 -8.33
C HIS A 110 -11.90 8.91 -9.00
N ALA A 111 -11.93 8.42 -10.23
CA ALA A 111 -10.73 8.20 -11.03
C ALA A 111 -10.79 9.03 -12.32
N THR A 112 -9.72 9.76 -12.60
CA THR A 112 -9.55 10.50 -13.85
C THR A 112 -8.44 9.84 -14.66
N PRO A 113 -8.73 9.29 -15.85
CA PRO A 113 -7.71 8.73 -16.71
C PRO A 113 -6.66 9.78 -17.06
N LEU A 114 -5.39 9.42 -16.95
CA LEU A 114 -4.29 10.23 -17.44
C LEU A 114 -4.17 10.00 -18.95
N MET A 115 -4.86 10.82 -19.70
CA MET A 115 -4.65 10.84 -21.14
C MET A 115 -3.25 11.39 -21.42
N ARG A 116 -2.52 10.79 -22.38
CA ARG A 116 -1.22 11.29 -22.84
C ARG A 116 -1.39 12.63 -23.57
N ARG A 117 -1.74 13.67 -22.84
CA ARG A 117 -1.54 15.04 -23.30
C ARG A 117 -0.15 15.47 -22.86
N LEU A 118 0.54 16.27 -23.66
CA LEU A 118 1.79 16.92 -23.25
C LEU A 118 1.54 17.61 -21.90
N GLY A 119 2.18 17.12 -20.83
CA GLY A 119 2.01 17.63 -19.46
C GLY A 119 1.31 16.69 -18.46
N ASP A 120 0.56 15.69 -18.92
CA ASP A 120 -0.13 14.73 -18.02
C ASP A 120 0.66 13.42 -17.81
N VAL A 121 1.97 13.49 -17.99
CA VAL A 121 2.85 12.33 -17.77
C VAL A 121 2.94 12.07 -16.28
N LEU A 122 2.81 10.80 -15.87
CA LEU A 122 3.17 10.38 -14.50
C LEU A 122 4.60 10.85 -14.20
N PRO A 123 4.88 11.25 -12.95
CA PRO A 123 6.24 11.61 -12.57
C PRO A 123 7.23 10.50 -12.95
N PRO A 124 8.46 10.84 -13.36
CA PRO A 124 9.49 9.86 -13.63
C PRO A 124 9.62 8.91 -12.46
N ALA A 125 9.62 7.61 -12.72
CA ALA A 125 9.63 6.60 -11.67
C ALA A 125 10.55 5.45 -12.03
N ILE A 126 11.12 4.82 -11.01
CA ILE A 126 11.65 3.48 -11.09
C ILE A 126 10.44 2.55 -10.95
N VAL A 127 10.24 1.65 -11.89
CA VAL A 127 9.11 0.71 -11.88
C VAL A 127 9.66 -0.69 -11.67
N ILE A 128 9.15 -1.38 -10.65
CA ILE A 128 9.48 -2.77 -10.35
C ILE A 128 8.25 -3.59 -10.72
N GLU A 129 8.33 -4.26 -11.85
CA GLU A 129 7.23 -5.07 -12.36
C GLU A 129 7.35 -6.53 -11.92
N GLY A 130 6.21 -7.18 -11.80
CA GLY A 130 6.17 -8.60 -11.48
C GLY A 130 4.78 -9.18 -11.48
N ALA A 131 4.69 -10.43 -11.06
CA ALA A 131 3.44 -11.12 -10.90
C ALA A 131 3.46 -12.03 -9.66
N ALA A 132 2.32 -12.10 -8.97
CA ALA A 132 2.12 -12.97 -7.82
C ALA A 132 1.25 -14.15 -8.20
N THR A 133 1.64 -15.34 -7.76
CA THR A 133 0.89 -16.59 -7.92
C THR A 133 0.89 -17.39 -6.61
N TYR A 134 0.12 -18.45 -6.55
CA TYR A 134 0.12 -19.43 -5.47
C TYR A 134 -0.04 -20.84 -6.07
N ARG A 135 0.38 -21.87 -5.33
CA ARG A 135 0.44 -23.25 -5.85
C ARG A 135 -0.87 -24.03 -5.69
N GLU A 136 -1.73 -23.61 -4.78
CA GLU A 136 -2.98 -24.29 -4.48
C GLU A 136 -3.97 -24.17 -5.63
N LYS A 137 -4.60 -25.29 -5.99
CA LYS A 137 -5.61 -25.34 -7.06
C LYS A 137 -6.98 -24.90 -6.53
N MET A 138 -7.10 -23.60 -6.22
CA MET A 138 -8.37 -23.03 -5.78
C MET A 138 -8.60 -21.67 -6.44
N ALA A 139 -9.87 -21.33 -6.66
CA ALA A 139 -10.22 -19.99 -7.11
C ALA A 139 -10.17 -19.01 -5.93
N LEU A 140 -9.69 -17.79 -6.19
CA LEU A 140 -9.71 -16.73 -5.19
C LEU A 140 -11.15 -16.28 -4.92
N PRO A 141 -11.54 -16.11 -3.65
CA PRO A 141 -12.82 -15.50 -3.30
C PRO A 141 -12.97 -14.09 -3.88
N ARG A 142 -14.22 -13.68 -4.09
CA ARG A 142 -14.50 -12.30 -4.52
C ARG A 142 -14.02 -11.30 -3.47
N GLY A 143 -13.35 -10.23 -3.90
CA GLY A 143 -12.89 -9.18 -3.02
C GLY A 143 -11.50 -9.40 -2.44
N VAL A 144 -10.78 -10.43 -2.86
CA VAL A 144 -9.37 -10.60 -2.52
C VAL A 144 -8.54 -9.51 -3.19
N GLU A 145 -7.59 -8.99 -2.46
CA GLU A 145 -6.65 -7.97 -2.89
C GLU A 145 -5.22 -8.48 -2.73
N LEU A 146 -4.38 -8.23 -3.72
CA LEU A 146 -2.93 -8.42 -3.59
C LEU A 146 -2.32 -7.13 -3.07
N ARG A 147 -1.62 -7.20 -1.95
CA ARG A 147 -0.78 -6.12 -1.43
C ARG A 147 0.67 -6.47 -1.68
N VAL A 148 1.38 -5.58 -2.34
CA VAL A 148 2.82 -5.71 -2.59
C VAL A 148 3.51 -4.49 -2.00
N GLN A 149 4.59 -4.72 -1.27
CA GLN A 149 5.39 -3.66 -0.64
C GLN A 149 6.86 -3.88 -0.93
N LEU A 150 7.57 -2.80 -1.25
CA LEU A 150 9.02 -2.75 -1.21
C LEU A 150 9.45 -2.22 0.16
N LEU A 151 10.26 -2.97 0.86
CA LEU A 151 10.71 -2.67 2.21
C LEU A 151 12.22 -2.40 2.23
N ASP A 152 12.64 -1.45 3.06
CA ASP A 152 14.03 -1.38 3.53
C ASP A 152 14.12 -2.13 4.87
N VAL A 153 14.77 -3.28 4.84
CA VAL A 153 14.94 -4.14 6.02
C VAL A 153 16.28 -3.94 6.72
N ALA A 154 17.07 -2.92 6.33
CA ALA A 154 18.39 -2.68 6.93
C ALA A 154 18.30 -2.42 8.44
N LYS A 155 17.24 -1.80 8.91
CA LYS A 155 17.00 -1.43 10.30
C LYS A 155 15.95 -2.31 10.99
N ALA A 156 15.46 -3.32 10.31
CA ALA A 156 14.46 -4.24 10.89
C ALA A 156 15.10 -5.12 11.97
N PRO A 157 14.40 -5.42 13.08
CA PRO A 157 14.87 -6.39 14.05
C PRO A 157 15.10 -7.76 13.40
N PRO A 158 16.12 -8.51 13.80
CA PRO A 158 16.37 -9.85 13.28
C PRO A 158 15.12 -10.73 13.41
N GLY A 159 14.74 -11.41 12.33
CA GLY A 159 13.57 -12.29 12.30
C GLY A 159 12.20 -11.61 12.16
N SER A 160 12.15 -10.27 12.08
CA SER A 160 10.92 -9.57 11.76
C SER A 160 10.68 -9.54 10.25
N SER A 161 9.44 -9.71 9.84
CA SER A 161 9.00 -9.50 8.45
C SER A 161 8.71 -8.02 8.15
N GLY A 162 9.07 -7.11 9.07
CA GLY A 162 8.84 -5.67 8.96
C GLY A 162 10.05 -4.92 8.40
N GLY A 163 9.82 -3.70 7.95
CA GLY A 163 10.81 -2.76 7.44
C GLY A 163 10.15 -1.43 7.14
N GLU A 164 10.95 -0.43 6.77
CA GLU A 164 10.43 0.83 6.25
C GLU A 164 9.80 0.59 4.87
N VAL A 165 8.53 0.94 4.69
CA VAL A 165 7.84 0.81 3.41
C VAL A 165 8.29 1.93 2.48
N LEU A 166 8.97 1.59 1.40
CA LEU A 166 9.44 2.53 0.39
C LEU A 166 8.42 2.71 -0.74
N ALA A 167 7.74 1.65 -1.11
CA ALA A 167 6.67 1.66 -2.08
C ALA A 167 5.61 0.61 -1.74
N GLU A 168 4.37 0.89 -2.07
CA GLU A 168 3.25 -0.01 -1.88
C GLU A 168 2.30 0.05 -3.06
N GLN A 169 1.74 -1.09 -3.42
CA GLN A 169 0.62 -1.18 -4.33
C GLN A 169 -0.44 -2.14 -3.79
N VAL A 170 -1.70 -1.74 -3.90
CA VAL A 170 -2.86 -2.60 -3.67
C VAL A 170 -3.50 -2.91 -5.02
N VAL A 171 -3.45 -4.18 -5.40
CA VAL A 171 -3.99 -4.68 -6.67
C VAL A 171 -5.25 -5.47 -6.38
N ARG A 172 -6.36 -5.02 -6.96
CA ARG A 172 -7.57 -5.80 -6.94
C ARG A 172 -7.56 -6.80 -8.09
N SER A 173 -7.49 -8.08 -7.74
CA SER A 173 -7.49 -9.12 -8.76
C SER A 173 -8.86 -9.23 -9.43
N GLY A 174 -8.85 -9.31 -10.75
CA GLY A 174 -9.80 -10.12 -11.45
C GLY A 174 -9.63 -11.58 -11.02
N TRP A 175 -10.16 -12.54 -11.24
CA TRP A 175 -10.33 -13.93 -10.87
C TRP A 175 -9.15 -14.87 -11.16
N HIS A 176 -8.03 -14.42 -11.74
CA HIS A 176 -6.99 -15.30 -12.28
C HIS A 176 -5.59 -14.94 -11.80
N VAL A 177 -4.80 -15.95 -11.46
CA VAL A 177 -3.36 -15.86 -11.29
C VAL A 177 -2.68 -16.20 -12.63
N PRO A 178 -1.51 -15.61 -12.93
CA PRO A 178 -0.73 -14.70 -12.11
C PRO A 178 -1.35 -13.29 -12.04
N ILE A 179 -1.25 -12.65 -10.86
CA ILE A 179 -1.75 -11.30 -10.63
C ILE A 179 -0.59 -10.33 -10.86
N PRO A 180 -0.62 -9.49 -11.91
CA PRO A 180 0.45 -8.55 -12.18
C PRO A 180 0.45 -7.40 -11.18
N PHE A 181 1.65 -6.90 -10.86
CA PHE A 181 1.86 -5.68 -10.06
C PHE A 181 2.97 -4.82 -10.67
N ALA A 182 3.00 -3.54 -10.27
CA ALA A 182 4.02 -2.58 -10.68
C ALA A 182 4.28 -1.58 -9.54
N LEU A 183 5.25 -1.85 -8.69
CA LEU A 183 5.67 -0.91 -7.65
C LEU A 183 6.41 0.27 -8.28
N ARG A 184 6.07 1.48 -7.87
CA ARG A 184 6.64 2.71 -8.41
C ARG A 184 7.32 3.52 -7.33
N LEU A 185 8.54 3.99 -7.61
CA LEU A 185 9.32 4.86 -6.74
C LEU A 185 9.77 6.10 -7.53
N PRO A 186 9.99 7.23 -6.85
CA PRO A 186 10.63 8.39 -7.49
C PRO A 186 11.97 7.99 -8.11
N ARG A 187 12.27 8.55 -9.29
CA ARG A 187 13.50 8.23 -10.01
C ARG A 187 14.76 8.55 -9.21
N GLU A 188 14.66 9.54 -8.32
CA GLU A 188 15.75 10.02 -7.46
C GLU A 188 15.94 9.15 -6.22
N THR A 189 15.15 8.08 -6.04
CA THR A 189 15.28 7.20 -4.88
C THR A 189 16.66 6.55 -4.85
N SER A 190 17.44 6.85 -3.81
CA SER A 190 18.72 6.19 -3.58
C SER A 190 18.51 4.86 -2.87
N PHE A 191 19.17 3.83 -3.35
CA PHE A 191 19.21 2.50 -2.73
C PHE A 191 20.53 2.21 -2.01
N GLU A 192 21.45 3.17 -2.02
CA GLU A 192 22.74 3.03 -1.38
C GLU A 192 22.59 2.83 0.14
N GLY A 193 23.24 1.81 0.69
CA GLY A 193 23.16 1.46 2.10
C GLY A 193 21.85 0.81 2.55
N ARG A 194 20.88 0.61 1.65
CA ARG A 194 19.60 -0.04 1.95
C ARG A 194 19.64 -1.53 1.68
N LYS A 195 18.90 -2.30 2.45
CA LYS A 195 18.64 -3.73 2.20
C LYS A 195 17.18 -3.87 1.75
N LEU A 196 17.00 -4.05 0.46
CA LEU A 196 15.67 -4.08 -0.13
C LEU A 196 15.08 -5.49 -0.09
N ALA A 197 13.80 -5.58 0.20
CA ALA A 197 13.03 -6.81 0.11
C ALA A 197 11.60 -6.54 -0.32
N ILE A 198 11.00 -7.46 -1.07
CA ILE A 198 9.59 -7.41 -1.46
C ILE A 198 8.80 -8.30 -0.52
N ALA A 199 7.77 -7.74 0.08
CA ALA A 199 6.72 -8.47 0.79
C ALA A 199 5.44 -8.46 -0.05
N ALA A 200 4.71 -9.59 -0.05
CA ALA A 200 3.44 -9.69 -0.75
C ALA A 200 2.47 -10.60 -0.01
N ARG A 201 1.19 -10.26 -0.04
CA ARG A 201 0.11 -11.03 0.56
C ARG A 201 -1.21 -10.84 -0.19
N LEU A 202 -1.98 -11.92 -0.28
CA LEU A 202 -3.38 -11.88 -0.71
C LEU A 202 -4.26 -11.77 0.54
N VAL A 203 -5.09 -10.73 0.57
CA VAL A 203 -5.89 -10.37 1.74
C VAL A 203 -7.36 -10.33 1.39
N LEU A 204 -8.21 -10.90 2.24
CA LEU A 204 -9.68 -10.79 2.18
C LEU A 204 -10.18 -10.27 3.52
N ALA A 205 -10.91 -9.16 3.53
CA ALA A 205 -11.50 -8.58 4.74
C ALA A 205 -10.48 -8.48 5.91
N HIS A 206 -9.27 -8.00 5.64
CA HIS A 206 -8.13 -7.86 6.57
C HIS A 206 -7.43 -9.15 6.98
N GLN A 207 -7.89 -10.31 6.51
CA GLN A 207 -7.26 -11.60 6.80
C GLN A 207 -6.35 -12.01 5.64
N ALA A 208 -5.08 -12.33 5.92
CA ALA A 208 -4.19 -12.90 4.92
C ALA A 208 -4.64 -14.33 4.59
N LEU A 209 -4.82 -14.61 3.31
CA LEU A 209 -5.10 -15.96 2.79
C LEU A 209 -3.80 -16.62 2.35
N PHE A 210 -2.96 -15.87 1.65
CA PHE A 210 -1.65 -16.29 1.16
C PHE A 210 -0.65 -15.15 1.38
N GLU A 211 0.61 -15.50 1.63
CA GLU A 211 1.68 -14.54 1.83
C GLU A 211 3.04 -15.12 1.45
N LEU A 212 4.03 -14.28 1.22
CA LEU A 212 5.42 -14.71 1.22
C LEU A 212 5.82 -15.01 2.66
N ARG A 213 6.35 -16.22 2.93
CA ARG A 213 6.84 -16.59 4.27
C ARG A 213 7.91 -15.63 4.78
N GLN A 214 8.75 -15.20 3.88
CA GLN A 214 9.80 -14.23 4.15
C GLN A 214 9.83 -13.21 3.02
N PRO A 215 10.07 -11.93 3.31
CA PRO A 215 10.28 -10.94 2.26
C PRO A 215 11.39 -11.39 1.32
N LEU A 216 11.15 -11.32 0.02
CA LEU A 216 12.11 -11.68 -1.03
C LEU A 216 13.19 -10.61 -1.12
N PRO A 217 14.46 -10.89 -0.78
CA PRO A 217 15.55 -9.93 -0.97
C PRO A 217 15.69 -9.59 -2.46
N VAL A 218 15.89 -8.31 -2.77
CA VAL A 218 16.09 -7.82 -4.13
C VAL A 218 17.23 -6.83 -4.18
N VAL A 219 17.96 -6.83 -5.30
CA VAL A 219 19.00 -5.84 -5.59
C VAL A 219 18.60 -5.04 -6.83
N GLY A 220 19.25 -3.89 -7.04
CA GLY A 220 18.86 -2.97 -8.13
C GLY A 220 18.85 -3.58 -9.54
N THR A 221 19.67 -4.60 -9.79
CA THR A 221 19.68 -5.34 -11.07
C THR A 221 18.45 -6.23 -11.28
N ASP A 222 17.77 -6.63 -10.20
CA ASP A 222 16.57 -7.47 -10.29
C ASP A 222 15.39 -6.66 -10.85
N PHE A 223 15.43 -5.32 -10.76
CA PHE A 223 14.38 -4.45 -11.28
C PHE A 223 14.33 -4.39 -12.82
N LEU A 224 15.33 -4.94 -13.49
CA LEU A 224 15.39 -5.01 -14.95
C LEU A 224 14.55 -6.16 -15.55
N LYS A 225 14.07 -7.06 -14.71
CA LYS A 225 13.27 -8.22 -15.11
C LYS A 225 12.02 -8.31 -14.25
N PRO A 226 10.89 -8.80 -14.80
CA PRO A 226 9.70 -9.06 -14.00
C PRO A 226 10.00 -10.05 -12.87
N ILE A 227 9.55 -9.72 -11.67
CA ILE A 227 9.75 -10.53 -10.46
C ILE A 227 8.57 -11.47 -10.28
N GLU A 228 8.84 -12.77 -10.15
CA GLU A 228 7.82 -13.77 -9.86
C GLU A 228 7.74 -14.02 -8.35
N LEU A 229 6.54 -13.86 -7.77
CA LEU A 229 6.26 -14.10 -6.37
C LEU A 229 5.36 -15.32 -6.23
N VAL A 230 5.84 -16.37 -5.53
CA VAL A 230 5.04 -17.54 -5.22
C VAL A 230 4.60 -17.46 -3.77
N LEU A 231 3.32 -17.19 -3.55
CA LEU A 231 2.74 -17.05 -2.23
C LEU A 231 2.36 -18.43 -1.67
N GLU A 232 2.49 -18.58 -0.36
CA GLU A 232 2.09 -19.77 0.38
C GLU A 232 0.88 -19.45 1.27
N LYS A 233 0.13 -20.47 1.64
CA LYS A 233 -1.02 -20.29 2.53
C LYS A 233 -0.57 -19.65 3.85
N ALA A 234 -1.22 -18.55 4.22
CA ALA A 234 -0.91 -17.86 5.46
C ALA A 234 -1.17 -18.78 6.66
N ALA A 235 -0.31 -18.69 7.67
CA ALA A 235 -0.55 -19.40 8.93
C ALA A 235 -1.87 -18.90 9.52
N ALA A 236 -2.72 -19.82 9.98
CA ALA A 236 -3.93 -19.44 10.69
C ALA A 236 -3.51 -18.58 11.89
N ALA A 237 -4.01 -17.34 11.98
CA ALA A 237 -3.80 -16.52 13.15
C ALA A 237 -4.31 -17.32 14.35
N GLY A 238 -3.40 -17.73 15.22
CA GLY A 238 -3.77 -18.46 16.45
C GLY A 238 -4.80 -17.63 17.21
N ARG A 239 -5.90 -18.28 17.55
CA ARG A 239 -6.95 -17.71 18.41
C ARG A 239 -6.43 -17.59 19.83
#